data_63342af0204344591879015a222bd28d
#
_entry.id   63342af0204344591879015a222bd28d
#
_cell.length_a   1.000
_cell.length_b   1.000
_cell.length_c   1.000
_cell.angle_alpha   90.00
_cell.angle_beta   90.00
_cell.angle_gamma   90.00
#
_symmetry.space_group_name_H-M   'P 1'
#
loop_
_entity.id
_entity.type
_entity.pdbx_description
1 polymer ?
#
loop_
_entity_poly.entity_id
_entity_poly.type
_entity_poly.pdbx_seq_one_letter_code
_entity_poly.pdbx_strand_id
1 'polypeptide(L)'
;MEKIKRTKVAEALKRTDFGATVNVKGWVRTHRSSKAVDFIALYDGSTINSIQIVIDPTAFDESLLKQITTGSCISVVGELVESQGSGQSVEILGKSIEIYGLCGSDYPMQKKGQTFEYMRQHAHLRLRTNSFGAIMRIRHNMAIAIHQYFHEHGFYYFHTPIITASDAEGAGEMFQVTTKNLYDLKKDEEGHITYNDDFFGKMTSLTVSGQLEGELGATALGQIYTFGPTFRAENSNTPRHLAEFWMIEPEVAFIDLNELMDLEEDFIKHCVRWALEHCKEDLEFLNKMVDKTLIERLEGVVKEDFVRLTYTEGIELLEKAVKEGHKFEFPVAWGMDLASEHERYLVEHYFKKPVIMCDYPKEIKAFYMKINEDGKTVQGTDVLFPQIGEIIGGSVREESYDKLVNEIETRGIPMKDMWWYLDTRKYGSCPHGGFGLGFERLILFVTGMQNIRDVIPFPRTPKSAEF
;
A
#
# COMPACT_ATOMS: atom_id res chain seq x y z
N MET A 1 -29.91 -22.95 27.83
CA MET A 1 -29.62 -21.50 27.87
C MET A 1 -29.55 -20.97 26.47
N GLU A 2 -30.28 -19.91 26.18
CA GLU A 2 -30.21 -19.23 24.90
C GLU A 2 -28.77 -18.73 24.68
N LYS A 3 -28.19 -19.00 23.51
CA LYS A 3 -26.77 -18.68 23.24
C LYS A 3 -26.64 -17.18 23.03
N ILE A 4 -26.10 -16.46 24.03
CA ILE A 4 -25.89 -15.00 23.93
C ILE A 4 -25.04 -14.68 22.72
N LYS A 5 -25.56 -13.83 21.82
CA LYS A 5 -24.85 -13.40 20.60
C LYS A 5 -23.55 -12.69 20.96
N ARG A 6 -22.50 -12.94 20.16
CA ARG A 6 -21.21 -12.25 20.32
C ARG A 6 -21.38 -10.75 20.08
N THR A 7 -20.82 -9.95 20.98
CA THR A 7 -20.62 -8.52 20.83
C THR A 7 -19.14 -8.26 20.50
N LYS A 8 -18.83 -7.50 19.45
CA LYS A 8 -17.45 -7.10 19.14
C LYS A 8 -16.92 -6.14 20.19
N VAL A 9 -15.60 -6.13 20.44
CA VAL A 9 -14.96 -5.21 21.39
C VAL A 9 -15.23 -3.76 21.02
N ALA A 10 -15.11 -3.39 19.74
CA ALA A 10 -15.43 -2.03 19.25
C ALA A 10 -16.89 -1.62 19.51
N GLU A 11 -17.83 -2.57 19.48
CA GLU A 11 -19.25 -2.32 19.79
C GLU A 11 -19.45 -2.19 21.31
N ALA A 12 -18.86 -3.09 22.09
CA ALA A 12 -18.98 -3.10 23.56
C ALA A 12 -18.45 -1.79 24.18
N LEU A 13 -17.32 -1.28 23.67
CA LEU A 13 -16.71 -0.04 24.14
C LEU A 13 -17.56 1.23 23.92
N LYS A 14 -18.55 1.18 23.02
CA LYS A 14 -19.46 2.29 22.71
C LYS A 14 -20.81 2.19 23.41
N ARG A 15 -21.08 1.07 24.12
CA ARG A 15 -22.36 0.86 24.80
C ARG A 15 -22.46 1.64 26.09
N THR A 16 -23.68 2.03 26.43
CA THR A 16 -24.03 2.77 27.64
C THR A 16 -25.17 2.13 28.43
N ASP A 17 -25.69 1.00 27.95
CA ASP A 17 -26.74 0.20 28.59
C ASP A 17 -26.16 -0.72 29.69
N PHE A 18 -25.63 -0.09 30.74
CA PHE A 18 -25.04 -0.78 31.89
C PHE A 18 -26.02 -1.72 32.53
N GLY A 19 -25.52 -2.86 33.02
CA GLY A 19 -26.32 -3.98 33.51
C GLY A 19 -26.68 -5.02 32.43
N ALA A 20 -26.45 -4.69 31.15
CA ALA A 20 -26.69 -5.63 30.06
C ALA A 20 -25.71 -6.80 30.07
N THR A 21 -26.21 -8.00 29.82
CA THR A 21 -25.36 -9.19 29.65
C THR A 21 -24.78 -9.22 28.24
N VAL A 22 -23.46 -9.31 28.13
CA VAL A 22 -22.72 -9.36 26.87
C VAL A 22 -21.86 -10.62 26.80
N ASN A 23 -21.57 -11.04 25.55
CA ASN A 23 -20.61 -12.11 25.28
C ASN A 23 -19.51 -11.55 24.36
N VAL A 24 -18.31 -11.38 24.88
CA VAL A 24 -17.13 -10.98 24.12
C VAL A 24 -16.18 -12.15 23.93
N LYS A 25 -15.55 -12.21 22.77
CA LYS A 25 -14.62 -13.27 22.40
C LYS A 25 -13.39 -12.66 21.77
N GLY A 26 -12.21 -13.15 22.12
CA GLY A 26 -10.96 -12.62 21.59
C GLY A 26 -9.74 -13.25 22.22
N TRP A 27 -8.62 -12.58 22.03
CA TRP A 27 -7.34 -12.99 22.58
C TRP A 27 -6.94 -12.12 23.75
N VAL A 28 -6.32 -12.74 24.73
CA VAL A 28 -5.80 -12.08 25.94
C VAL A 28 -4.54 -11.29 25.59
N ARG A 29 -4.58 -9.99 25.82
CA ARG A 29 -3.41 -9.12 25.68
C ARG A 29 -2.59 -9.09 26.97
N THR A 30 -3.26 -8.96 28.09
CA THR A 30 -2.66 -9.03 29.42
C THR A 30 -3.62 -9.66 30.41
N HIS A 31 -3.08 -10.42 31.35
CA HIS A 31 -3.77 -10.91 32.52
C HIS A 31 -2.97 -10.46 33.76
N ARG A 32 -3.61 -9.76 34.68
CA ARG A 32 -3.04 -9.30 35.94
C ARG A 32 -3.89 -9.83 37.07
N SER A 33 -3.29 -10.69 37.89
CA SER A 33 -3.97 -11.36 39.00
C SER A 33 -3.57 -10.73 40.33
N SER A 34 -4.53 -10.59 41.23
CA SER A 34 -4.34 -10.25 42.63
C SER A 34 -5.24 -11.14 43.52
N LYS A 35 -5.09 -11.04 44.87
CA LYS A 35 -5.93 -11.79 45.78
C LYS A 35 -7.40 -11.38 45.75
N ALA A 36 -7.69 -10.15 45.36
CA ALA A 36 -9.04 -9.58 45.43
C ALA A 36 -9.74 -9.54 44.07
N VAL A 37 -9.00 -9.37 42.97
CA VAL A 37 -9.55 -9.16 41.63
C VAL A 37 -8.52 -9.47 40.56
N ASP A 38 -8.97 -10.10 39.48
CA ASP A 38 -8.16 -10.28 38.25
C ASP A 38 -8.65 -9.36 37.14
N PHE A 39 -7.71 -8.84 36.36
CA PHE A 39 -7.98 -7.99 35.21
C PHE A 39 -7.44 -8.64 33.92
N ILE A 40 -8.33 -8.90 32.98
CA ILE A 40 -7.96 -9.43 31.66
C ILE A 40 -8.25 -8.36 30.62
N ALA A 41 -7.24 -7.91 29.90
CA ALA A 41 -7.42 -7.08 28.73
C ALA A 41 -7.65 -7.99 27.51
N LEU A 42 -8.83 -7.93 26.92
CA LEU A 42 -9.27 -8.75 25.80
C LEU A 42 -9.38 -7.91 24.54
N TYR A 43 -8.84 -8.37 23.42
CA TYR A 43 -9.00 -7.76 22.11
C TYR A 43 -9.48 -8.78 21.08
N ASP A 44 -10.18 -8.31 20.04
CA ASP A 44 -10.73 -9.17 18.98
C ASP A 44 -10.38 -8.68 17.56
N GLY A 45 -9.51 -7.69 17.45
CA GLY A 45 -9.07 -7.08 16.18
C GLY A 45 -10.02 -6.00 15.63
N SER A 46 -11.21 -5.82 16.19
CA SER A 46 -12.20 -4.85 15.71
C SER A 46 -11.84 -3.38 16.00
N THR A 47 -10.92 -3.13 16.94
CA THR A 47 -10.37 -1.83 17.30
C THR A 47 -8.94 -1.98 17.81
N ILE A 48 -8.20 -0.87 17.92
CA ILE A 48 -6.88 -0.82 18.56
C ILE A 48 -6.99 -1.07 20.08
N ASN A 49 -8.12 -0.72 20.66
CA ASN A 49 -8.35 -0.80 22.09
C ASN A 49 -8.71 -2.23 22.53
N SER A 50 -8.45 -2.53 23.80
CA SER A 50 -8.90 -3.75 24.47
C SER A 50 -10.03 -3.41 25.43
N ILE A 51 -10.95 -4.36 25.64
CA ILE A 51 -11.92 -4.23 26.71
C ILE A 51 -11.38 -4.91 27.97
N GLN A 52 -11.55 -4.29 29.13
CA GLN A 52 -11.17 -4.87 30.40
C GLN A 52 -12.27 -5.78 30.93
N ILE A 53 -11.87 -7.00 31.25
CA ILE A 53 -12.71 -7.96 31.98
C ILE A 53 -12.25 -7.95 33.41
N VAL A 54 -13.18 -7.73 34.32
CA VAL A 54 -12.97 -7.76 35.78
C VAL A 54 -13.49 -9.08 36.30
N ILE A 55 -12.66 -9.86 36.97
CA ILE A 55 -12.95 -11.20 37.46
C ILE A 55 -12.82 -11.20 38.98
N ASP A 56 -13.84 -11.69 39.67
CA ASP A 56 -13.75 -12.11 41.07
C ASP A 56 -13.10 -13.50 41.12
N PRO A 57 -11.85 -13.64 41.56
CA PRO A 57 -11.14 -14.91 41.51
C PRO A 57 -11.79 -15.97 42.44
N THR A 58 -12.64 -15.56 43.39
CA THR A 58 -13.34 -16.52 44.28
C THR A 58 -14.53 -17.19 43.60
N ALA A 59 -15.02 -16.63 42.50
CA ALA A 59 -16.12 -17.15 41.71
C ALA A 59 -15.68 -18.14 40.62
N PHE A 60 -14.39 -18.36 40.43
CA PHE A 60 -13.84 -19.23 39.39
C PHE A 60 -12.84 -20.23 39.96
N ASP A 61 -12.68 -21.34 39.26
CA ASP A 61 -11.61 -22.30 39.57
C ASP A 61 -10.23 -21.65 39.33
N GLU A 62 -9.41 -21.67 40.36
CA GLU A 62 -8.03 -21.14 40.30
C GLU A 62 -7.20 -21.80 39.19
N SER A 63 -7.45 -23.08 38.92
CA SER A 63 -6.76 -23.81 37.83
C SER A 63 -7.15 -23.30 36.45
N LEU A 64 -8.39 -22.85 36.26
CA LEU A 64 -8.87 -22.23 35.04
C LEU A 64 -8.16 -20.85 34.82
N LEU A 65 -8.16 -20.02 35.87
CA LEU A 65 -7.57 -18.67 35.77
C LEU A 65 -6.06 -18.72 35.46
N LYS A 66 -5.33 -19.68 36.08
CA LYS A 66 -3.90 -19.90 35.83
C LYS A 66 -3.54 -20.30 34.40
N GLN A 67 -4.45 -20.90 33.67
CA GLN A 67 -4.29 -21.31 32.29
C GLN A 67 -4.42 -20.11 31.31
N ILE A 68 -5.05 -19.02 31.74
CA ILE A 68 -5.27 -17.84 30.88
C ILE A 68 -4.01 -16.98 30.87
N THR A 69 -3.26 -17.08 29.79
CA THR A 69 -2.01 -16.36 29.56
C THR A 69 -2.14 -15.38 28.40
N THR A 70 -1.13 -14.52 28.21
CA THR A 70 -1.05 -13.65 27.00
C THR A 70 -1.12 -14.49 25.74
N GLY A 71 -2.04 -14.15 24.83
CA GLY A 71 -2.26 -14.88 23.57
C GLY A 71 -3.33 -15.98 23.66
N SER A 72 -3.77 -16.39 24.85
CA SER A 72 -4.90 -17.32 24.99
C SER A 72 -6.15 -16.75 24.34
N CYS A 73 -6.95 -17.61 23.70
CA CYS A 73 -8.22 -17.26 23.10
C CYS A 73 -9.36 -17.67 24.03
N ILE A 74 -10.20 -16.72 24.42
CA ILE A 74 -11.29 -16.95 25.39
C ILE A 74 -12.60 -16.32 24.93
N SER A 75 -13.68 -16.86 25.47
CA SER A 75 -15.03 -16.27 25.44
C SER A 75 -15.41 -15.90 26.86
N VAL A 76 -15.91 -14.70 27.06
CA VAL A 76 -16.37 -14.22 28.36
C VAL A 76 -17.80 -13.74 28.23
N VAL A 77 -18.68 -14.30 29.08
CA VAL A 77 -20.02 -13.75 29.31
C VAL A 77 -20.00 -12.99 30.63
N GLY A 78 -20.51 -11.78 30.61
CA GLY A 78 -20.50 -10.91 31.79
C GLY A 78 -21.46 -9.75 31.66
N GLU A 79 -21.48 -8.92 32.68
CA GLU A 79 -22.30 -7.73 32.76
C GLU A 79 -21.47 -6.49 32.35
N LEU A 80 -21.99 -5.69 31.43
CA LEU A 80 -21.42 -4.43 31.04
C LEU A 80 -21.61 -3.42 32.16
N VAL A 81 -20.51 -2.78 32.60
CA VAL A 81 -20.54 -1.78 33.68
C VAL A 81 -19.75 -0.55 33.30
N GLU A 82 -20.06 0.57 33.94
CA GLU A 82 -19.19 1.77 33.87
C GLU A 82 -17.85 1.48 34.52
N SER A 83 -16.76 1.84 33.83
CA SER A 83 -15.42 1.62 34.35
C SER A 83 -15.12 2.53 35.55
N GLN A 84 -14.53 1.95 36.57
CA GLN A 84 -13.99 2.69 37.73
C GLN A 84 -12.55 3.16 37.49
N GLY A 85 -11.93 2.73 36.39
CA GLY A 85 -10.54 3.02 36.04
C GLY A 85 -10.40 4.22 35.11
N SER A 86 -9.23 4.86 35.12
CA SER A 86 -8.88 5.89 34.15
C SER A 86 -8.53 5.27 32.78
N GLY A 87 -8.97 5.91 31.69
CA GLY A 87 -8.57 5.55 30.33
C GLY A 87 -9.49 4.60 29.58
N GLN A 88 -10.61 4.22 30.17
CA GLN A 88 -11.70 3.47 29.52
C GLN A 88 -13.05 3.85 30.12
N SER A 89 -14.13 3.79 29.34
CA SER A 89 -15.47 4.16 29.79
C SER A 89 -16.27 2.98 30.32
N VAL A 90 -15.97 1.77 29.85
CA VAL A 90 -16.72 0.55 30.16
C VAL A 90 -15.80 -0.61 30.51
N GLU A 91 -16.32 -1.53 31.33
CA GLU A 91 -15.70 -2.79 31.71
C GLU A 91 -16.74 -3.91 31.66
N ILE A 92 -16.29 -5.14 31.71
CA ILE A 92 -17.19 -6.31 31.82
C ILE A 92 -16.89 -7.04 33.12
N LEU A 93 -17.90 -7.16 34.00
CA LEU A 93 -17.85 -8.06 35.15
C LEU A 93 -18.08 -9.50 34.65
N GLY A 94 -16.99 -10.27 34.56
CA GLY A 94 -17.02 -11.63 34.03
C GLY A 94 -17.82 -12.59 34.93
N LYS A 95 -18.82 -13.28 34.34
CA LYS A 95 -19.65 -14.28 35.02
C LYS A 95 -19.33 -15.70 34.58
N SER A 96 -18.84 -15.89 33.36
CA SER A 96 -18.34 -17.20 32.89
C SER A 96 -17.24 -17.01 31.84
N ILE A 97 -16.29 -17.94 31.83
CA ILE A 97 -15.18 -17.97 30.90
C ILE A 97 -15.12 -19.35 30.26
N GLU A 98 -14.99 -19.35 28.92
CA GLU A 98 -14.71 -20.54 28.14
C GLU A 98 -13.37 -20.33 27.43
N ILE A 99 -12.43 -21.25 27.59
CA ILE A 99 -11.12 -21.20 26.87
C ILE A 99 -11.26 -21.93 25.55
N TYR A 100 -11.04 -21.22 24.44
CA TYR A 100 -11.01 -21.81 23.09
C TYR A 100 -9.62 -22.32 22.72
N GLY A 101 -8.58 -21.66 23.19
CA GLY A 101 -7.22 -22.05 22.94
C GLY A 101 -6.25 -21.51 23.97
N LEU A 102 -5.40 -22.40 24.48
CA LEU A 102 -4.32 -22.04 25.39
C LEU A 102 -3.13 -21.43 24.61
N CYS A 103 -2.30 -20.70 25.33
CA CYS A 103 -1.09 -20.13 24.78
C CYS A 103 0.10 -20.40 25.71
N GLY A 104 1.15 -21.02 25.18
CA GLY A 104 2.35 -21.36 25.94
C GLY A 104 3.26 -20.15 26.22
N SER A 105 4.23 -20.36 27.10
CA SER A 105 5.23 -19.32 27.45
C SER A 105 6.22 -19.01 26.31
N ASP A 106 6.28 -19.86 25.30
CA ASP A 106 7.08 -19.74 24.09
C ASP A 106 6.44 -18.84 23.01
N TYR A 107 5.25 -18.30 23.27
CA TYR A 107 4.56 -17.39 22.35
C TYR A 107 5.44 -16.17 22.01
N PRO A 108 5.81 -15.96 20.72
CA PRO A 108 6.80 -14.95 20.35
C PRO A 108 6.32 -13.50 20.50
N MET A 109 5.00 -13.26 20.42
CA MET A 109 4.42 -11.91 20.57
C MET A 109 4.11 -11.58 22.03
N GLN A 110 5.13 -11.65 22.88
CA GLN A 110 5.00 -11.34 24.31
C GLN A 110 4.80 -9.84 24.56
N LYS A 111 4.38 -9.48 25.80
CA LYS A 111 4.11 -8.10 26.24
C LYS A 111 5.29 -7.14 26.12
N LYS A 112 6.53 -7.63 26.15
CA LYS A 112 7.73 -6.79 25.95
C LYS A 112 7.76 -6.25 24.53
N GLY A 113 8.13 -4.97 24.36
CA GLY A 113 8.26 -4.36 23.05
C GLY A 113 9.19 -5.18 22.15
N GLN A 114 8.68 -5.57 21.00
CA GLN A 114 9.41 -6.29 19.95
C GLN A 114 9.85 -5.31 18.88
N THR A 115 11.02 -5.53 18.28
CA THR A 115 11.45 -4.76 17.12
C THR A 115 10.64 -5.15 15.90
N PHE A 116 10.47 -4.25 14.93
CA PHE A 116 9.81 -4.56 13.66
C PHE A 116 10.55 -5.68 12.90
N GLU A 117 11.88 -5.72 13.00
CA GLU A 117 12.68 -6.78 12.39
C GLU A 117 12.38 -8.16 12.97
N TYR A 118 12.30 -8.29 14.30
CA TYR A 118 11.85 -9.52 14.95
C TYR A 118 10.44 -9.92 14.52
N MET A 119 9.53 -8.95 14.43
CA MET A 119 8.16 -9.21 14.01
C MET A 119 8.05 -9.64 12.54
N ARG A 120 8.98 -9.24 11.65
CA ARG A 120 9.05 -9.74 10.27
C ARG A 120 9.37 -11.23 10.20
N GLN A 121 10.22 -11.73 11.10
CA GLN A 121 10.54 -13.17 11.19
C GLN A 121 9.34 -14.00 11.67
N HIS A 122 8.32 -13.35 12.25
CA HIS A 122 7.10 -13.96 12.76
C HIS A 122 5.87 -13.36 12.08
N ALA A 123 5.92 -13.13 10.76
CA ALA A 123 4.88 -12.42 10.03
C ALA A 123 3.48 -13.04 10.20
N HIS A 124 3.38 -14.36 10.33
CA HIS A 124 2.13 -15.08 10.59
C HIS A 124 1.48 -14.77 11.96
N LEU A 125 2.22 -14.23 12.92
CA LEU A 125 1.72 -13.86 14.25
C LEU A 125 1.72 -12.34 14.50
N ARG A 126 2.53 -11.57 13.76
CA ARG A 126 2.68 -10.12 14.00
C ARG A 126 1.37 -9.33 13.91
N LEU A 127 0.40 -9.84 13.13
CA LEU A 127 -0.93 -9.24 13.02
C LEU A 127 -1.70 -9.17 14.35
N ARG A 128 -1.30 -9.95 15.35
CA ARG A 128 -1.86 -9.92 16.70
C ARG A 128 -1.33 -8.76 17.55
N THR A 129 -0.33 -8.01 17.08
CA THR A 129 0.22 -6.84 17.77
C THR A 129 -0.61 -5.58 17.48
N ASN A 130 -0.53 -4.58 18.36
CA ASN A 130 -1.24 -3.31 18.15
C ASN A 130 -0.78 -2.61 16.88
N SER A 131 0.53 -2.55 16.64
CA SER A 131 1.09 -1.84 15.48
C SER A 131 0.60 -2.45 14.17
N PHE A 132 0.72 -3.78 14.00
CA PHE A 132 0.27 -4.42 12.77
C PHE A 132 -1.26 -4.48 12.66
N GLY A 133 -1.99 -4.58 13.77
CA GLY A 133 -3.45 -4.44 13.78
C GLY A 133 -3.89 -3.06 13.28
N ALA A 134 -3.25 -1.99 13.75
CA ALA A 134 -3.50 -0.62 13.30
C ALA A 134 -3.19 -0.45 11.80
N ILE A 135 -2.00 -0.87 11.36
CA ILE A 135 -1.59 -0.80 9.95
C ILE A 135 -2.59 -1.52 9.04
N MET A 136 -3.06 -2.71 9.42
CA MET A 136 -3.99 -3.49 8.58
C MET A 136 -5.40 -2.89 8.55
N ARG A 137 -5.87 -2.27 9.63
CA ARG A 137 -7.15 -1.53 9.61
C ARG A 137 -7.04 -0.28 8.75
N ILE A 138 -5.93 0.46 8.79
CA ILE A 138 -5.66 1.58 7.90
C ILE A 138 -5.59 1.09 6.45
N ARG A 139 -4.85 0.01 6.17
CA ARG A 139 -4.76 -0.58 4.81
C ARG A 139 -6.15 -0.95 4.27
N HIS A 140 -7.02 -1.56 5.09
CA HIS A 140 -8.39 -1.84 4.72
C HIS A 140 -9.16 -0.57 4.35
N ASN A 141 -9.11 0.44 5.22
CA ASN A 141 -9.79 1.71 4.99
C ASN A 141 -9.31 2.44 3.73
N MET A 142 -7.99 2.41 3.47
CA MET A 142 -7.43 2.99 2.23
C MET A 142 -7.94 2.28 0.98
N ALA A 143 -8.07 0.95 1.00
CA ALA A 143 -8.63 0.22 -0.14
C ALA A 143 -10.10 0.64 -0.41
N ILE A 144 -10.90 0.82 0.64
CA ILE A 144 -12.27 1.31 0.51
C ILE A 144 -12.31 2.76 0.00
N ALA A 145 -11.45 3.64 0.53
CA ALA A 145 -11.35 5.03 0.09
C ALA A 145 -11.05 5.15 -1.41
N ILE A 146 -10.11 4.33 -1.91
CA ILE A 146 -9.74 4.29 -3.33
C ILE A 146 -10.91 3.87 -4.20
N HIS A 147 -11.58 2.76 -3.86
CA HIS A 147 -12.75 2.30 -4.62
C HIS A 147 -13.89 3.31 -4.58
N GLN A 148 -14.13 3.97 -3.44
CA GLN A 148 -15.18 4.97 -3.31
C GLN A 148 -14.87 6.21 -4.15
N TYR A 149 -13.64 6.72 -4.10
CA TYR A 149 -13.22 7.88 -4.90
C TYR A 149 -13.50 7.65 -6.38
N PHE A 150 -12.99 6.58 -6.95
CA PHE A 150 -13.15 6.30 -8.37
C PHE A 150 -14.59 6.02 -8.75
N HIS A 151 -15.35 5.32 -7.89
CA HIS A 151 -16.78 5.09 -8.13
C HIS A 151 -17.58 6.40 -8.16
N GLU A 152 -17.37 7.30 -7.20
CA GLU A 152 -18.06 8.58 -7.11
C GLU A 152 -17.69 9.53 -8.25
N HIS A 153 -16.49 9.40 -8.83
CA HIS A 153 -16.03 10.15 -10.00
C HIS A 153 -16.38 9.48 -11.34
N GLY A 154 -17.17 8.39 -11.33
CA GLY A 154 -17.67 7.73 -12.53
C GLY A 154 -16.66 6.82 -13.24
N PHE A 155 -15.57 6.44 -12.60
CA PHE A 155 -14.61 5.49 -13.14
C PHE A 155 -15.14 4.06 -13.06
N TYR A 156 -14.81 3.25 -14.04
CA TYR A 156 -15.08 1.81 -14.02
C TYR A 156 -13.88 1.05 -13.44
N TYR A 157 -14.12 0.19 -12.43
CA TYR A 157 -13.11 -0.77 -11.99
C TYR A 157 -12.87 -1.79 -13.09
N PHE A 158 -11.64 -1.81 -13.62
CA PHE A 158 -11.29 -2.60 -14.80
C PHE A 158 -10.25 -3.65 -14.43
N HIS A 159 -10.56 -4.93 -14.74
CA HIS A 159 -9.66 -6.04 -14.51
C HIS A 159 -8.72 -6.22 -15.69
N THR A 160 -7.42 -6.08 -15.45
CA THR A 160 -6.36 -6.37 -16.42
C THR A 160 -5.70 -7.71 -16.11
N PRO A 161 -5.17 -8.44 -17.10
CA PRO A 161 -4.56 -9.74 -16.86
C PRO A 161 -3.34 -9.69 -15.94
N ILE A 162 -3.26 -10.63 -15.01
CA ILE A 162 -2.06 -10.83 -14.15
C ILE A 162 -0.98 -11.59 -14.93
N ILE A 163 -1.38 -12.50 -15.82
CA ILE A 163 -0.47 -13.23 -16.71
C ILE A 163 -0.49 -12.54 -18.07
N THR A 164 0.67 -12.08 -18.51
CA THR A 164 0.81 -11.31 -19.76
C THR A 164 1.98 -11.82 -20.60
N ALA A 165 1.90 -11.60 -21.91
CA ALA A 165 3.03 -11.78 -22.82
C ALA A 165 3.72 -10.47 -23.19
N SER A 166 3.27 -9.33 -22.61
CA SER A 166 3.79 -8.00 -22.89
C SER A 166 4.54 -7.45 -21.69
N ASP A 167 5.63 -6.73 -21.94
CA ASP A 167 6.34 -5.95 -20.93
C ASP A 167 5.92 -4.49 -21.07
N ALA A 168 5.13 -3.99 -20.12
CA ALA A 168 4.61 -2.63 -20.13
C ALA A 168 5.69 -1.56 -19.90
N GLU A 169 6.77 -1.90 -19.20
CA GLU A 169 7.86 -0.97 -18.89
C GLU A 169 9.04 -1.11 -19.86
N GLY A 170 9.09 -2.22 -20.64
CA GLY A 170 10.10 -2.43 -21.67
C GLY A 170 11.51 -2.78 -21.15
N ALA A 171 11.69 -2.92 -19.84
CA ALA A 171 12.96 -3.21 -19.18
C ALA A 171 12.80 -3.97 -17.87
N GLY A 172 11.57 -4.44 -17.56
CA GLY A 172 11.25 -5.07 -16.30
C GLY A 172 11.82 -6.47 -16.18
N GLU A 173 12.49 -6.79 -15.07
CA GLU A 173 12.74 -8.17 -14.69
C GLU A 173 11.42 -8.81 -14.28
N MET A 174 10.86 -9.66 -15.13
CA MET A 174 9.56 -10.29 -14.93
C MET A 174 9.70 -11.72 -14.41
N PHE A 175 8.82 -12.11 -13.49
CA PHE A 175 8.66 -13.50 -13.11
C PHE A 175 7.99 -14.29 -14.24
N GLN A 176 8.64 -15.31 -14.74
CA GLN A 176 8.13 -16.15 -15.82
C GLN A 176 7.04 -17.10 -15.32
N VAL A 177 5.96 -17.25 -16.09
CA VAL A 177 4.89 -18.21 -15.85
C VAL A 177 4.95 -19.30 -16.91
N THR A 178 5.14 -20.55 -16.49
CA THR A 178 5.24 -21.69 -17.38
C THR A 178 4.70 -22.97 -16.73
N THR A 179 4.14 -23.87 -17.53
CA THR A 179 3.76 -25.22 -17.12
C THR A 179 4.81 -26.27 -17.53
N LYS A 180 5.90 -25.84 -18.17
CA LYS A 180 6.99 -26.72 -18.59
C LYS A 180 7.76 -27.28 -17.41
N ASN A 181 8.25 -28.49 -17.57
CA ASN A 181 9.23 -29.06 -16.67
C ASN A 181 10.59 -28.35 -16.89
N LEU A 182 11.06 -27.63 -15.87
CA LEU A 182 12.32 -26.88 -15.94
C LEU A 182 13.57 -27.75 -16.10
N TYR A 183 13.45 -29.05 -15.82
CA TYR A 183 14.54 -30.04 -16.04
C TYR A 183 14.57 -30.61 -17.45
N ASP A 184 13.54 -30.35 -18.29
CA ASP A 184 13.43 -30.90 -19.64
C ASP A 184 12.87 -29.81 -20.60
N LEU A 185 13.64 -28.74 -20.73
CA LEU A 185 13.29 -27.61 -21.61
C LEU A 185 13.73 -27.90 -23.04
N LYS A 186 12.77 -27.91 -23.97
CA LYS A 186 13.05 -28.03 -25.40
C LYS A 186 13.67 -26.74 -25.93
N LYS A 187 14.62 -26.91 -26.83
CA LYS A 187 15.33 -25.80 -27.50
C LYS A 187 15.18 -25.93 -29.01
N ASP A 188 15.20 -24.80 -29.68
CA ASP A 188 15.29 -24.72 -31.14
C ASP A 188 16.72 -25.02 -31.63
N GLU A 189 16.92 -24.92 -32.96
CA GLU A 189 18.22 -25.16 -33.60
C GLU A 189 19.29 -24.13 -33.18
N GLU A 190 18.87 -22.96 -32.71
CA GLU A 190 19.75 -21.88 -32.24
C GLU A 190 20.04 -21.98 -30.73
N GLY A 191 19.41 -22.93 -30.04
CA GLY A 191 19.60 -23.16 -28.61
C GLY A 191 18.68 -22.35 -27.69
N HIS A 192 17.72 -21.59 -28.22
CA HIS A 192 16.71 -20.86 -27.45
C HIS A 192 15.60 -21.79 -26.98
N ILE A 193 15.06 -21.50 -25.79
CA ILE A 193 13.93 -22.23 -25.23
C ILE A 193 12.68 -21.96 -26.10
N THR A 194 12.00 -23.05 -26.54
CA THR A 194 10.75 -22.94 -27.27
C THR A 194 9.55 -22.99 -26.32
N TYR A 195 8.52 -22.19 -26.63
CA TYR A 195 7.29 -22.11 -25.83
C TYR A 195 6.05 -22.57 -26.58
N ASN A 196 6.18 -23.07 -27.84
CA ASN A 196 5.05 -23.48 -28.69
C ASN A 196 4.21 -24.60 -28.05
N ASP A 197 4.81 -25.43 -27.21
CA ASP A 197 4.18 -26.52 -26.46
C ASP A 197 3.90 -26.17 -24.98
N ASP A 198 4.10 -24.91 -24.56
CA ASP A 198 3.66 -24.42 -23.26
C ASP A 198 2.17 -24.06 -23.27
N PHE A 199 1.58 -23.84 -22.09
CA PHE A 199 0.14 -23.64 -21.93
C PHE A 199 -0.42 -22.52 -22.83
N PHE A 200 0.27 -21.40 -22.94
CA PHE A 200 -0.14 -20.24 -23.76
C PHE A 200 0.45 -20.25 -25.17
N GLY A 201 1.27 -21.24 -25.54
CA GLY A 201 1.96 -21.29 -26.82
C GLY A 201 3.02 -20.20 -27.05
N LYS A 202 3.35 -19.45 -26.04
CA LYS A 202 4.36 -18.37 -26.03
C LYS A 202 4.89 -18.15 -24.60
N MET A 203 5.99 -17.43 -24.49
CA MET A 203 6.50 -17.00 -23.20
C MET A 203 5.49 -16.04 -22.54
N THR A 204 5.19 -16.29 -21.26
CA THR A 204 4.32 -15.44 -20.44
C THR A 204 4.97 -15.17 -19.11
N SER A 205 4.57 -14.08 -18.49
CA SER A 205 5.12 -13.60 -17.21
C SER A 205 4.02 -13.05 -16.32
N LEU A 206 4.33 -12.83 -15.06
CA LEU A 206 3.50 -12.04 -14.16
C LEU A 206 3.66 -10.55 -14.53
N THR A 207 2.56 -9.82 -14.56
CA THR A 207 2.53 -8.41 -14.99
C THR A 207 3.31 -7.48 -14.06
N VAL A 208 3.93 -6.47 -14.62
CA VAL A 208 4.55 -5.34 -13.90
C VAL A 208 3.63 -4.12 -13.79
N SER A 209 2.53 -4.07 -14.60
CA SER A 209 1.55 -2.98 -14.65
C SER A 209 0.33 -3.43 -15.46
N GLY A 210 -0.84 -2.93 -15.11
CA GLY A 210 -2.07 -3.08 -15.90
C GLY A 210 -2.33 -1.93 -16.86
N GLN A 211 -1.37 -1.01 -17.03
CA GLN A 211 -1.56 0.23 -17.79
C GLN A 211 -1.94 0.00 -19.25
N LEU A 212 -1.18 -0.82 -19.99
CA LEU A 212 -1.37 -0.94 -21.44
C LEU A 212 -2.77 -1.45 -21.77
N GLU A 213 -3.25 -2.48 -21.06
CA GLU A 213 -4.62 -2.98 -21.20
C GLU A 213 -5.66 -2.00 -20.62
N GLY A 214 -5.27 -1.23 -19.59
CA GLY A 214 -6.08 -0.15 -19.00
C GLY A 214 -6.39 0.95 -20.01
N GLU A 215 -5.42 1.36 -20.82
CA GLU A 215 -5.60 2.35 -21.87
C GLU A 215 -6.64 1.91 -22.92
N LEU A 216 -6.73 0.60 -23.21
CA LEU A 216 -7.77 0.05 -24.08
C LEU A 216 -9.16 0.24 -23.46
N GLY A 217 -9.25 0.04 -22.13
CA GLY A 217 -10.47 0.29 -21.38
C GLY A 217 -10.89 1.75 -21.40
N ALA A 218 -9.95 2.66 -21.15
CA ALA A 218 -10.19 4.10 -21.12
C ALA A 218 -10.64 4.65 -22.48
N THR A 219 -10.00 4.24 -23.56
CA THR A 219 -10.36 4.65 -24.93
C THR A 219 -11.68 4.08 -25.44
N ALA A 220 -12.33 3.20 -24.66
CA ALA A 220 -13.64 2.65 -24.97
C ALA A 220 -14.73 3.10 -23.96
N LEU A 221 -14.38 3.22 -22.67
CA LEU A 221 -15.30 3.51 -21.56
C LEU A 221 -15.18 4.94 -21.02
N GLY A 222 -14.19 5.71 -21.51
CA GLY A 222 -13.91 7.09 -21.10
C GLY A 222 -12.96 7.18 -19.91
N GLN A 223 -13.20 6.47 -18.83
CA GLN A 223 -12.34 6.46 -17.66
C GLN A 223 -12.47 5.17 -16.86
N ILE A 224 -11.32 4.59 -16.55
CA ILE A 224 -11.22 3.33 -15.81
C ILE A 224 -10.16 3.44 -14.72
N TYR A 225 -10.12 2.49 -13.81
CA TYR A 225 -8.97 2.27 -12.94
C TYR A 225 -8.73 0.78 -12.70
N THR A 226 -7.47 0.40 -12.61
CA THR A 226 -7.09 -0.90 -12.07
C THR A 226 -6.79 -0.77 -10.58
N PHE A 227 -6.98 -1.83 -9.83
CA PHE A 227 -6.47 -2.00 -8.49
C PHE A 227 -6.12 -3.47 -8.32
N GLY A 228 -4.90 -3.81 -8.62
CA GLY A 228 -4.47 -5.20 -8.77
C GLY A 228 -3.01 -5.46 -8.37
N PRO A 229 -2.66 -6.74 -8.21
CA PRO A 229 -1.30 -7.14 -7.90
C PRO A 229 -0.38 -6.94 -9.10
N THR A 230 0.84 -6.49 -8.82
CA THR A 230 1.94 -6.33 -9.76
C THR A 230 3.20 -6.98 -9.20
N PHE A 231 4.11 -7.38 -10.09
CA PHE A 231 5.25 -8.23 -9.75
C PHE A 231 6.51 -7.70 -10.42
N ARG A 232 7.60 -7.59 -9.67
CA ARG A 232 8.92 -7.20 -10.18
C ARG A 232 9.98 -8.13 -9.63
N ALA A 233 10.74 -8.78 -10.51
CA ALA A 233 11.79 -9.74 -10.14
C ALA A 233 13.14 -9.07 -9.84
N GLU A 234 13.18 -7.76 -9.69
CA GLU A 234 14.37 -6.98 -9.39
C GLU A 234 15.07 -7.47 -8.11
N ASN A 235 16.37 -7.69 -8.19
CA ASN A 235 17.17 -8.07 -7.03
C ASN A 235 17.47 -6.86 -6.14
N SER A 236 16.43 -6.15 -5.72
CA SER A 236 16.51 -4.96 -4.87
C SER A 236 16.07 -5.27 -3.44
N ASN A 237 16.96 -5.05 -2.48
CA ASN A 237 16.71 -5.33 -1.07
C ASN A 237 16.64 -4.06 -0.23
N THR A 238 15.94 -3.04 -0.72
CA THR A 238 15.76 -1.76 -0.03
C THR A 238 14.49 -1.76 0.84
N PRO A 239 14.33 -0.79 1.76
CA PRO A 239 13.10 -0.59 2.51
C PRO A 239 11.87 -0.20 1.67
N ARG A 240 12.04 0.07 0.37
CA ARG A 240 11.00 0.61 -0.53
C ARG A 240 10.61 -0.33 -1.66
N HIS A 241 11.20 -1.55 -1.75
CA HIS A 241 10.96 -2.52 -2.82
C HIS A 241 10.36 -3.82 -2.30
N LEU A 242 9.38 -4.32 -3.02
CA LEU A 242 8.76 -5.63 -2.87
C LEU A 242 8.73 -6.31 -4.23
N ALA A 243 8.79 -7.64 -4.25
CA ALA A 243 8.64 -8.42 -5.48
C ALA A 243 7.17 -8.60 -5.88
N GLU A 244 6.25 -8.45 -4.92
CA GLU A 244 4.79 -8.46 -5.11
C GLU A 244 4.20 -7.29 -4.32
N PHE A 245 3.41 -6.46 -4.98
CA PHE A 245 2.73 -5.29 -4.40
C PHE A 245 1.47 -4.98 -5.20
N TRP A 246 0.70 -3.98 -4.78
CA TRP A 246 -0.54 -3.58 -5.45
C TRP A 246 -0.40 -2.21 -6.08
N MET A 247 -0.90 -2.08 -7.32
CA MET A 247 -0.95 -0.80 -8.03
C MET A 247 -2.39 -0.33 -8.21
N ILE A 248 -2.58 0.97 -8.11
CA ILE A 248 -3.79 1.68 -8.52
C ILE A 248 -3.42 2.47 -9.78
N GLU A 249 -4.06 2.17 -10.90
CA GLU A 249 -3.69 2.73 -12.20
C GLU A 249 -4.95 3.23 -12.93
N PRO A 250 -5.40 4.47 -12.67
CA PRO A 250 -6.45 5.10 -13.46
C PRO A 250 -5.92 5.50 -14.84
N GLU A 251 -6.79 5.34 -15.86
CA GLU A 251 -6.58 5.82 -17.22
C GLU A 251 -7.82 6.58 -17.68
N VAL A 252 -7.62 7.76 -18.28
CA VAL A 252 -8.68 8.72 -18.60
C VAL A 252 -8.52 9.21 -20.03
N ALA A 253 -9.58 9.07 -20.83
CA ALA A 253 -9.66 9.66 -22.17
C ALA A 253 -9.97 11.18 -22.07
N PHE A 254 -9.48 11.93 -23.06
CA PHE A 254 -9.73 13.38 -23.20
C PHE A 254 -9.17 14.24 -22.09
N ILE A 255 -8.07 13.84 -21.48
CA ILE A 255 -7.37 14.56 -20.41
C ILE A 255 -6.06 15.18 -20.92
N ASP A 256 -5.71 16.37 -20.46
CA ASP A 256 -4.42 16.99 -20.66
C ASP A 256 -3.51 16.85 -19.42
N LEU A 257 -2.26 17.37 -19.52
CA LEU A 257 -1.29 17.28 -18.44
C LEU A 257 -1.74 18.03 -17.17
N ASN A 258 -2.37 19.18 -17.30
CA ASN A 258 -2.83 19.95 -16.12
C ASN A 258 -3.97 19.25 -15.41
N GLU A 259 -4.94 18.76 -16.18
CA GLU A 259 -6.07 17.99 -15.65
C GLU A 259 -5.59 16.67 -15.00
N LEU A 260 -4.56 16.04 -15.55
CA LEU A 260 -3.95 14.85 -14.95
C LEU A 260 -3.32 15.17 -13.59
N MET A 261 -2.54 16.25 -13.51
CA MET A 261 -1.94 16.69 -12.24
C MET A 261 -3.01 17.08 -11.19
N ASP A 262 -4.13 17.68 -11.63
CA ASP A 262 -5.26 17.99 -10.74
C ASP A 262 -5.90 16.71 -10.19
N LEU A 263 -6.08 15.69 -11.03
CA LEU A 263 -6.61 14.39 -10.64
C LEU A 263 -5.67 13.67 -9.65
N GLU A 264 -4.36 13.68 -9.87
CA GLU A 264 -3.35 13.12 -8.98
C GLU A 264 -3.40 13.75 -7.58
N GLU A 265 -3.47 15.08 -7.53
CA GLU A 265 -3.54 15.85 -6.28
C GLU A 265 -4.85 15.58 -5.53
N ASP A 266 -5.99 15.67 -6.20
CA ASP A 266 -7.30 15.47 -5.59
C ASP A 266 -7.46 14.03 -5.04
N PHE A 267 -7.05 13.04 -5.84
CA PHE A 267 -7.10 11.64 -5.44
C PHE A 267 -6.29 11.36 -4.17
N ILE A 268 -5.06 11.84 -4.11
CA ILE A 268 -4.23 11.55 -2.94
C ILE A 268 -4.68 12.34 -1.70
N LYS A 269 -5.16 13.57 -1.88
CA LYS A 269 -5.79 14.35 -0.81
C LYS A 269 -7.05 13.67 -0.27
N HIS A 270 -7.86 13.06 -1.13
CA HIS A 270 -9.01 12.26 -0.72
C HIS A 270 -8.58 11.08 0.16
N CYS A 271 -7.60 10.31 -0.26
CA CYS A 271 -7.10 9.16 0.50
C CYS A 271 -6.59 9.58 1.89
N VAL A 272 -5.80 10.66 1.96
CA VAL A 272 -5.27 11.16 3.24
C VAL A 272 -6.37 11.70 4.15
N ARG A 273 -7.33 12.44 3.61
CA ARG A 273 -8.51 12.93 4.35
C ARG A 273 -9.32 11.76 4.91
N TRP A 274 -9.57 10.74 4.09
CA TRP A 274 -10.26 9.54 4.53
C TRP A 274 -9.56 8.85 5.71
N ALA A 275 -8.24 8.76 5.68
CA ALA A 275 -7.47 8.18 6.79
C ALA A 275 -7.66 8.99 8.08
N LEU A 276 -7.55 10.32 8.02
CA LEU A 276 -7.72 11.20 9.17
C LEU A 276 -9.14 11.09 9.78
N GLU A 277 -10.16 10.92 8.94
CA GLU A 277 -11.56 10.83 9.38
C GLU A 277 -11.93 9.43 9.90
N HIS A 278 -11.48 8.36 9.26
CA HIS A 278 -11.96 7.01 9.52
C HIS A 278 -10.98 6.14 10.33
N CYS A 279 -9.71 6.55 10.46
CA CYS A 279 -8.68 5.77 11.16
C CYS A 279 -8.09 6.50 12.37
N LYS A 280 -8.83 7.41 12.99
CA LYS A 280 -8.32 8.31 14.04
C LYS A 280 -7.58 7.60 15.17
N GLU A 281 -8.20 6.59 15.79
CA GLU A 281 -7.59 5.87 16.92
C GLU A 281 -6.29 5.14 16.53
N ASP A 282 -6.27 4.55 15.34
CA ASP A 282 -5.09 3.86 14.80
C ASP A 282 -3.96 4.85 14.45
N LEU A 283 -4.32 6.00 13.86
CA LEU A 283 -3.37 7.08 13.56
C LEU A 283 -2.80 7.71 14.83
N GLU A 284 -3.62 7.98 15.84
CA GLU A 284 -3.15 8.50 17.15
C GLU A 284 -2.15 7.53 17.80
N PHE A 285 -2.43 6.22 17.72
CA PHE A 285 -1.50 5.21 18.21
C PHE A 285 -0.18 5.23 17.44
N LEU A 286 -0.21 5.24 16.10
CA LEU A 286 0.99 5.28 15.27
C LEU A 286 1.76 6.60 15.43
N ASN A 287 1.05 7.72 15.55
CA ASN A 287 1.65 9.02 15.82
C ASN A 287 2.43 9.03 17.14
N LYS A 288 1.93 8.35 18.15
CA LYS A 288 2.61 8.23 19.46
C LYS A 288 3.79 7.26 19.44
N MET A 289 3.64 6.13 18.74
CA MET A 289 4.55 4.97 18.87
C MET A 289 5.57 4.85 17.74
N VAL A 290 5.28 5.41 16.56
CA VAL A 290 6.10 5.25 15.35
C VAL A 290 6.68 6.59 14.90
N ASP A 291 5.83 7.56 14.58
CA ASP A 291 6.25 8.87 14.05
C ASP A 291 5.42 10.00 14.67
N LYS A 292 6.03 10.76 15.56
CA LYS A 292 5.36 11.85 16.31
C LYS A 292 4.87 12.99 15.43
N THR A 293 5.30 13.08 14.19
CA THR A 293 4.92 14.12 13.22
C THR A 293 3.86 13.64 12.22
N LEU A 294 3.40 12.39 12.36
CA LEU A 294 2.54 11.73 11.38
C LEU A 294 1.25 12.53 11.10
N ILE A 295 0.48 12.84 12.13
CA ILE A 295 -0.81 13.52 11.96
C ILE A 295 -0.62 14.93 11.39
N GLU A 296 0.34 15.70 11.91
CA GLU A 296 0.67 17.04 11.39
C GLU A 296 1.02 17.01 9.90
N ARG A 297 1.82 16.01 9.48
CA ARG A 297 2.20 15.83 8.07
C ARG A 297 1.00 15.48 7.19
N LEU A 298 0.11 14.59 7.65
CA LEU A 298 -1.11 14.22 6.93
C LEU A 298 -2.06 15.42 6.78
N GLU A 299 -2.26 16.19 7.85
CA GLU A 299 -3.06 17.42 7.81
C GLU A 299 -2.46 18.45 6.86
N GLY A 300 -1.14 18.59 6.83
CA GLY A 300 -0.43 19.46 5.89
C GLY A 300 -0.71 19.10 4.42
N VAL A 301 -0.67 17.82 4.07
CA VAL A 301 -0.99 17.37 2.70
C VAL A 301 -2.41 17.73 2.27
N VAL A 302 -3.38 17.60 3.17
CA VAL A 302 -4.79 17.92 2.85
C VAL A 302 -5.00 19.43 2.70
N LYS A 303 -4.28 20.23 3.46
CA LYS A 303 -4.45 21.69 3.54
C LYS A 303 -3.72 22.46 2.45
N GLU A 304 -2.50 22.03 2.11
CA GLU A 304 -1.62 22.76 1.20
C GLU A 304 -1.84 22.32 -0.26
N ASP A 305 -1.77 23.28 -1.20
CA ASP A 305 -1.73 22.97 -2.63
C ASP A 305 -0.35 22.41 -2.98
N PHE A 306 -0.30 21.43 -3.88
CA PHE A 306 0.95 20.85 -4.33
C PHE A 306 1.67 21.81 -5.29
N VAL A 307 2.98 21.88 -5.18
CA VAL A 307 3.79 22.66 -6.10
C VAL A 307 3.80 21.98 -7.46
N ARG A 308 3.56 22.74 -8.53
CA ARG A 308 3.78 22.30 -9.92
C ARG A 308 5.17 22.78 -10.34
N LEU A 309 6.03 21.86 -10.74
CA LEU A 309 7.44 22.14 -11.04
C LEU A 309 7.86 21.36 -12.28
N THR A 310 8.45 22.03 -13.26
CA THR A 310 9.07 21.29 -14.36
C THR A 310 10.38 20.65 -13.91
N TYR A 311 10.75 19.53 -14.53
CA TYR A 311 12.03 18.88 -14.28
C TYR A 311 13.21 19.86 -14.46
N THR A 312 13.18 20.69 -15.50
CA THR A 312 14.22 21.68 -15.76
C THR A 312 14.37 22.67 -14.61
N GLU A 313 13.26 23.26 -14.13
CA GLU A 313 13.28 24.14 -12.95
C GLU A 313 13.78 23.40 -11.69
N GLY A 314 13.38 22.14 -11.51
CA GLY A 314 13.88 21.29 -10.42
C GLY A 314 15.39 21.11 -10.45
N ILE A 315 15.97 20.82 -11.61
CA ILE A 315 17.42 20.72 -11.79
C ILE A 315 18.11 22.06 -11.50
N GLU A 316 17.57 23.17 -11.98
CA GLU A 316 18.14 24.51 -11.71
C GLU A 316 18.18 24.82 -10.20
N LEU A 317 17.13 24.44 -9.46
CA LEU A 317 17.09 24.59 -7.99
C LEU A 317 18.14 23.72 -7.29
N LEU A 318 18.31 22.47 -7.74
CA LEU A 318 19.31 21.56 -7.18
C LEU A 318 20.75 22.03 -7.51
N GLU A 319 21.01 22.48 -8.74
CA GLU A 319 22.31 23.07 -9.12
C GLU A 319 22.63 24.32 -8.31
N LYS A 320 21.61 25.15 -8.04
CA LYS A 320 21.76 26.33 -7.17
C LYS A 320 22.15 25.89 -5.75
N ALA A 321 21.49 24.88 -5.20
CA ALA A 321 21.81 24.34 -3.88
C ALA A 321 23.28 23.85 -3.82
N VAL A 322 23.75 23.17 -4.86
CA VAL A 322 25.17 22.74 -4.95
C VAL A 322 26.11 23.95 -4.96
N LYS A 323 25.81 25.01 -5.73
CA LYS A 323 26.59 26.25 -5.76
C LYS A 323 26.62 26.98 -4.39
N GLU A 324 25.54 26.86 -3.62
CA GLU A 324 25.40 27.41 -2.27
C GLU A 324 26.06 26.52 -1.18
N GLY A 325 26.67 25.39 -1.59
CA GLY A 325 27.45 24.51 -0.72
C GLY A 325 26.74 23.28 -0.20
N HIS A 326 25.52 23.01 -0.63
CA HIS A 326 24.85 21.74 -0.34
C HIS A 326 25.56 20.58 -1.04
N LYS A 327 25.77 19.47 -0.36
CA LYS A 327 26.45 18.30 -0.92
C LYS A 327 25.46 17.16 -1.10
N PHE A 328 25.25 16.76 -2.34
CA PHE A 328 24.56 15.52 -2.68
C PHE A 328 25.57 14.38 -2.86
N GLU A 329 25.15 13.15 -2.63
CA GLU A 329 25.93 11.93 -2.87
C GLU A 329 26.01 11.66 -4.38
N PHE A 330 24.91 11.90 -5.11
CA PHE A 330 24.81 11.73 -6.55
C PHE A 330 24.94 13.08 -7.28
N PRO A 331 25.48 13.09 -8.53
CA PRO A 331 25.60 14.31 -9.31
C PRO A 331 24.24 14.88 -9.69
N VAL A 332 24.19 16.20 -9.90
CA VAL A 332 23.02 16.91 -10.41
C VAL A 332 23.35 17.43 -11.80
N ALA A 333 22.63 16.97 -12.81
CA ALA A 333 22.75 17.48 -14.19
C ALA A 333 21.44 17.22 -14.95
N TRP A 334 21.12 18.08 -15.91
CA TRP A 334 19.95 17.88 -16.77
C TRP A 334 20.09 16.61 -17.61
N GLY A 335 19.01 15.83 -17.73
CA GLY A 335 18.97 14.55 -18.44
C GLY A 335 19.30 13.33 -17.57
N MET A 336 19.61 13.52 -16.29
CA MET A 336 19.83 12.42 -15.34
C MET A 336 18.54 12.09 -14.55
N ASP A 337 18.39 10.83 -14.22
CA ASP A 337 17.35 10.41 -13.26
C ASP A 337 17.62 11.01 -11.88
N LEU A 338 16.57 11.50 -11.22
CA LEU A 338 16.71 12.06 -9.88
C LEU A 338 16.91 10.94 -8.85
N ALA A 339 17.96 11.07 -8.05
CA ALA A 339 18.13 10.22 -6.89
C ALA A 339 17.14 10.65 -5.78
N SER A 340 16.77 9.70 -4.91
CA SER A 340 15.85 9.98 -3.78
C SER A 340 16.28 11.15 -2.89
N GLU A 341 17.57 11.46 -2.79
CA GLU A 341 18.06 12.62 -2.03
C GLU A 341 17.72 13.95 -2.72
N HIS A 342 17.71 13.98 -4.06
CA HIS A 342 17.31 15.15 -4.84
C HIS A 342 15.82 15.45 -4.66
N GLU A 343 14.98 14.43 -4.80
CA GLU A 343 13.54 14.53 -4.57
C GLU A 343 13.24 15.02 -3.15
N ARG A 344 13.87 14.42 -2.15
CA ARG A 344 13.69 14.80 -0.75
C ARG A 344 14.16 16.22 -0.48
N TYR A 345 15.25 16.67 -1.10
CA TYR A 345 15.70 18.03 -0.95
C TYR A 345 14.63 19.03 -1.43
N LEU A 346 14.04 18.80 -2.59
CA LEU A 346 12.98 19.66 -3.12
C LEU A 346 11.75 19.68 -2.20
N VAL A 347 11.32 18.53 -1.75
CA VAL A 347 10.07 18.40 -0.96
C VAL A 347 10.25 18.77 0.50
N GLU A 348 11.36 18.38 1.16
CA GLU A 348 11.56 18.52 2.60
C GLU A 348 12.30 19.79 2.98
N HIS A 349 13.24 20.25 2.13
CA HIS A 349 14.10 21.40 2.43
C HIS A 349 13.67 22.65 1.72
N TYR A 350 13.39 22.57 0.41
CA TYR A 350 13.12 23.76 -0.40
C TYR A 350 11.65 24.19 -0.30
N PHE A 351 10.71 23.37 -0.76
CA PHE A 351 9.28 23.73 -0.77
C PHE A 351 8.55 23.42 0.54
N LYS A 352 8.98 22.40 1.29
CA LYS A 352 8.39 21.90 2.54
C LYS A 352 6.94 21.46 2.39
N LYS A 353 6.58 20.97 1.22
CA LYS A 353 5.26 20.44 0.84
C LYS A 353 5.37 19.52 -0.38
N PRO A 354 4.33 18.73 -0.71
CA PRO A 354 4.35 17.88 -1.89
C PRO A 354 4.59 18.65 -3.18
N VAL A 355 5.29 18.02 -4.12
CA VAL A 355 5.64 18.57 -5.43
C VAL A 355 5.17 17.61 -6.51
N ILE A 356 4.49 18.12 -7.53
CA ILE A 356 4.26 17.40 -8.79
C ILE A 356 5.28 17.92 -9.77
N MET A 357 6.25 17.09 -10.11
CA MET A 357 7.27 17.41 -11.11
C MET A 357 6.84 16.88 -12.46
N CYS A 358 6.99 17.69 -13.52
CA CYS A 358 6.56 17.33 -14.87
C CYS A 358 7.61 17.66 -15.93
N ASP A 359 7.33 17.32 -17.19
CA ASP A 359 8.16 17.61 -18.36
C ASP A 359 9.59 17.06 -18.26
N TYR A 360 9.67 15.78 -18.01
CA TYR A 360 10.94 15.05 -17.90
C TYR A 360 11.65 14.85 -19.25
N PRO A 361 12.99 14.72 -19.27
CA PRO A 361 13.71 14.29 -20.46
C PRO A 361 13.20 12.95 -20.99
N LYS A 362 12.94 12.86 -22.30
CA LYS A 362 12.37 11.66 -22.93
C LYS A 362 13.25 10.42 -22.81
N GLU A 363 14.55 10.59 -22.70
CA GLU A 363 15.54 9.51 -22.64
C GLU A 363 15.44 8.69 -21.34
N ILE A 364 14.95 9.31 -20.26
CA ILE A 364 14.83 8.67 -18.93
C ILE A 364 13.41 8.24 -18.59
N LYS A 365 12.45 8.40 -19.50
CA LYS A 365 11.04 8.04 -19.28
C LYS A 365 10.57 6.99 -20.31
N ALA A 366 9.40 6.40 -20.07
CA ALA A 366 8.87 5.29 -20.85
C ALA A 366 8.45 5.70 -22.29
N PHE A 367 8.43 4.72 -23.20
CA PHE A 367 8.20 4.91 -24.64
C PHE A 367 6.80 5.45 -24.97
N TYR A 368 5.82 5.21 -24.13
CA TYR A 368 4.42 5.55 -24.37
C TYR A 368 4.05 6.98 -23.95
N MET A 369 4.97 7.71 -23.35
CA MET A 369 4.71 9.09 -22.90
C MET A 369 4.70 10.06 -24.07
N LYS A 370 3.73 10.99 -24.05
CA LYS A 370 3.59 12.02 -25.11
C LYS A 370 4.78 12.96 -25.12
N ILE A 371 5.41 13.07 -26.29
CA ILE A 371 6.55 13.98 -26.49
C ILE A 371 6.04 15.41 -26.63
N ASN A 372 6.64 16.35 -25.90
CA ASN A 372 6.38 17.77 -26.00
C ASN A 372 6.84 18.37 -27.35
N GLU A 373 6.37 19.58 -27.67
CA GLU A 373 6.71 20.27 -28.93
C GLU A 373 8.23 20.58 -29.06
N ASP A 374 8.95 20.63 -27.93
CA ASP A 374 10.40 20.81 -27.90
C ASP A 374 11.20 19.59 -28.44
N GLY A 375 10.54 18.45 -28.59
CA GLY A 375 11.11 17.18 -29.00
C GLY A 375 12.11 16.56 -28.03
N LYS A 376 12.29 17.12 -26.85
CA LYS A 376 13.29 16.73 -25.83
C LYS A 376 12.65 16.22 -24.53
N THR A 377 11.47 16.73 -24.19
CA THR A 377 10.77 16.36 -22.98
C THR A 377 9.48 15.62 -23.28
N VAL A 378 8.94 14.95 -22.26
CA VAL A 378 7.67 14.23 -22.30
C VAL A 378 6.71 14.74 -21.24
N GLN A 379 5.40 14.64 -21.49
CA GLN A 379 4.34 14.98 -20.56
C GLN A 379 4.20 13.92 -19.45
N GLY A 380 5.29 13.67 -18.76
CA GLY A 380 5.34 12.79 -17.59
C GLY A 380 5.16 13.59 -16.31
N THR A 381 4.62 12.94 -15.27
CA THR A 381 4.45 13.49 -13.93
C THR A 381 5.00 12.53 -12.88
N ASP A 382 5.66 13.06 -11.84
CA ASP A 382 5.98 12.33 -10.62
C ASP A 382 5.51 13.17 -9.43
N VAL A 383 4.65 12.59 -8.60
CA VAL A 383 4.21 13.22 -7.35
C VAL A 383 5.17 12.83 -6.24
N LEU A 384 5.89 13.82 -5.72
CA LEU A 384 6.94 13.66 -4.73
C LEU A 384 6.44 14.04 -3.34
N PHE A 385 6.62 13.14 -2.37
CA PHE A 385 6.16 13.32 -0.99
C PHE A 385 7.32 13.29 0.01
N PRO A 386 7.18 14.03 1.15
CA PRO A 386 8.15 13.95 2.24
C PRO A 386 8.34 12.52 2.73
N GLN A 387 9.57 12.11 3.02
CA GLN A 387 9.98 10.80 3.51
C GLN A 387 9.79 9.63 2.54
N ILE A 388 8.95 9.77 1.53
CA ILE A 388 8.66 8.73 0.52
C ILE A 388 9.46 8.95 -0.77
N GLY A 389 9.57 10.19 -1.27
CA GLY A 389 9.96 10.49 -2.64
C GLY A 389 8.77 10.31 -3.56
N GLU A 390 8.97 9.74 -4.74
CA GLU A 390 7.92 9.44 -5.69
C GLU A 390 6.87 8.48 -5.10
N ILE A 391 5.59 8.91 -5.08
CA ILE A 391 4.43 8.11 -4.66
C ILE A 391 3.49 7.79 -5.82
N ILE A 392 3.40 8.69 -6.80
CA ILE A 392 2.67 8.52 -8.05
C ILE A 392 3.64 8.82 -9.21
N GLY A 393 3.59 8.01 -10.26
CA GLY A 393 4.18 8.30 -11.56
C GLY A 393 3.09 8.25 -12.63
N GLY A 394 2.99 9.29 -13.45
CA GLY A 394 1.94 9.44 -14.45
C GLY A 394 2.42 10.03 -15.76
N SER A 395 1.57 10.07 -16.76
CA SER A 395 1.80 10.81 -18.00
C SER A 395 0.54 10.98 -18.85
N VAL A 396 0.55 11.97 -19.72
CA VAL A 396 -0.25 11.92 -20.94
C VAL A 396 0.38 10.90 -21.88
N ARG A 397 -0.43 10.10 -22.55
CA ARG A 397 0.01 9.01 -23.43
C ARG A 397 0.16 9.52 -24.85
N GLU A 398 1.12 8.97 -25.62
CA GLU A 398 1.28 9.32 -27.03
C GLU A 398 0.10 8.77 -27.85
N GLU A 399 -0.72 9.65 -28.37
CA GLU A 399 -1.88 9.32 -29.21
C GLU A 399 -1.56 9.19 -30.71
N SER A 400 -0.39 9.65 -31.16
CA SER A 400 0.04 9.54 -32.54
C SER A 400 0.62 8.17 -32.83
N TYR A 401 0.02 7.45 -33.81
CA TYR A 401 0.51 6.16 -34.26
C TYR A 401 1.97 6.22 -34.70
N ASP A 402 2.31 7.18 -35.60
CA ASP A 402 3.65 7.28 -36.17
C ASP A 402 4.72 7.59 -35.14
N LYS A 403 4.42 8.48 -34.18
CA LYS A 403 5.35 8.83 -33.10
C LYS A 403 5.55 7.63 -32.16
N LEU A 404 4.50 6.93 -31.81
CA LEU A 404 4.57 5.76 -30.93
C LEU A 404 5.34 4.61 -31.58
N VAL A 405 5.14 4.36 -32.88
CA VAL A 405 5.92 3.38 -33.64
C VAL A 405 7.40 3.73 -33.62
N ASN A 406 7.74 5.00 -33.88
CA ASN A 406 9.12 5.47 -33.85
C ASN A 406 9.79 5.26 -32.48
N GLU A 407 9.10 5.53 -31.38
CA GLU A 407 9.63 5.29 -30.03
C GLU A 407 9.84 3.80 -29.74
N ILE A 408 8.90 2.94 -30.14
CA ILE A 408 9.00 1.49 -29.99
C ILE A 408 10.21 0.95 -30.78
N GLU A 409 10.37 1.35 -32.05
CA GLU A 409 11.49 0.94 -32.89
C GLU A 409 12.84 1.44 -32.37
N THR A 410 12.92 2.73 -32.00
CA THR A 410 14.15 3.35 -31.48
C THR A 410 14.65 2.66 -30.21
N ARG A 411 13.73 2.17 -29.37
CA ARG A 411 14.05 1.44 -28.13
C ARG A 411 14.21 -0.06 -28.30
N GLY A 412 14.04 -0.58 -29.54
CA GLY A 412 14.20 -2.00 -29.86
C GLY A 412 13.13 -2.90 -29.25
N ILE A 413 11.96 -2.35 -28.93
CA ILE A 413 10.82 -3.14 -28.41
C ILE A 413 10.23 -3.96 -29.55
N PRO A 414 9.95 -5.27 -29.36
CA PRO A 414 9.43 -6.12 -30.41
C PRO A 414 8.02 -5.71 -30.86
N MET A 415 7.90 -5.14 -32.06
CA MET A 415 6.63 -4.68 -32.66
C MET A 415 5.54 -5.76 -32.69
N LYS A 416 5.94 -7.04 -32.89
CA LYS A 416 5.02 -8.19 -32.94
C LYS A 416 4.23 -8.41 -31.63
N ASP A 417 4.74 -7.88 -30.52
CA ASP A 417 4.11 -8.04 -29.21
C ASP A 417 3.25 -6.82 -28.84
N MET A 418 3.34 -5.72 -29.65
CA MET A 418 2.67 -4.44 -29.40
C MET A 418 1.57 -4.11 -30.41
N TRP A 419 1.24 -5.00 -31.36
CA TRP A 419 0.31 -4.72 -32.46
C TRP A 419 -1.09 -4.30 -31.96
N TRP A 420 -1.60 -4.95 -30.94
CA TRP A 420 -2.91 -4.69 -30.34
C TRP A 420 -2.96 -3.31 -29.63
N TYR A 421 -1.86 -2.89 -29.01
CA TYR A 421 -1.71 -1.58 -28.40
C TYR A 421 -1.63 -0.46 -29.45
N LEU A 422 -0.91 -0.71 -30.54
CA LEU A 422 -0.82 0.21 -31.69
C LEU A 422 -2.14 0.37 -32.43
N ASP A 423 -2.98 -0.66 -32.46
CA ASP A 423 -4.31 -0.59 -33.10
C ASP A 423 -5.21 0.47 -32.44
N THR A 424 -5.07 0.76 -31.15
CA THR A 424 -5.81 1.84 -30.46
C THR A 424 -5.43 3.22 -30.96
N ARG A 425 -4.20 3.40 -31.50
CA ARG A 425 -3.76 4.65 -32.11
C ARG A 425 -4.17 4.75 -33.57
N LYS A 426 -4.36 3.62 -34.21
CA LYS A 426 -4.78 3.53 -35.61
C LYS A 426 -6.28 3.69 -35.80
N TYR A 427 -7.07 3.23 -34.85
CA TYR A 427 -8.52 3.18 -34.97
C TYR A 427 -9.20 4.11 -33.95
N GLY A 428 -9.22 5.42 -34.25
CA GLY A 428 -9.93 6.41 -33.46
C GLY A 428 -9.20 6.80 -32.17
N SER A 429 -7.92 7.10 -32.30
CA SER A 429 -7.12 7.60 -31.18
C SER A 429 -7.67 8.89 -30.58
N CYS A 430 -7.46 9.10 -29.31
CA CYS A 430 -7.78 10.34 -28.58
C CYS A 430 -6.69 10.69 -27.59
N PRO A 431 -6.57 11.98 -27.18
CA PRO A 431 -5.77 12.34 -26.02
C PRO A 431 -6.22 11.55 -24.81
N HIS A 432 -5.30 10.94 -24.08
CA HIS A 432 -5.59 10.20 -22.85
C HIS A 432 -4.35 10.20 -21.96
N GLY A 433 -4.55 9.96 -20.70
CA GLY A 433 -3.49 9.93 -19.70
C GLY A 433 -3.89 9.16 -18.48
N GLY A 434 -2.92 8.85 -17.64
CA GLY A 434 -3.14 8.12 -16.42
C GLY A 434 -1.90 8.09 -15.55
N PHE A 435 -2.03 7.48 -14.41
CA PHE A 435 -0.93 7.36 -13.44
C PHE A 435 -0.94 6.03 -12.71
N GLY A 436 0.19 5.69 -12.10
CA GLY A 436 0.32 4.54 -11.20
C GLY A 436 0.64 5.00 -9.79
N LEU A 437 -0.15 4.55 -8.82
CA LEU A 437 0.11 4.71 -7.40
C LEU A 437 0.38 3.35 -6.74
N GLY A 438 1.56 3.20 -6.15
CA GLY A 438 1.88 2.01 -5.34
C GLY A 438 1.11 2.02 -4.03
N PHE A 439 0.22 1.03 -3.83
CA PHE A 439 -0.62 0.98 -2.64
C PHE A 439 0.20 0.92 -1.35
N GLU A 440 1.25 0.12 -1.33
CA GLU A 440 2.14 0.00 -0.19
C GLU A 440 2.90 1.31 0.12
N ARG A 441 3.24 2.11 -0.90
CA ARG A 441 3.84 3.45 -0.69
C ARG A 441 2.83 4.40 -0.03
N LEU A 442 1.56 4.35 -0.45
CA LEU A 442 0.49 5.10 0.22
C LEU A 442 0.34 4.69 1.68
N ILE A 443 0.35 3.39 1.97
CA ILE A 443 0.25 2.90 3.35
C ILE A 443 1.47 3.28 4.17
N LEU A 444 2.69 3.24 3.61
CA LEU A 444 3.90 3.77 4.27
C LEU A 444 3.69 5.22 4.70
N PHE A 445 3.22 6.06 3.79
CA PHE A 445 3.01 7.48 4.05
C PHE A 445 1.97 7.71 5.14
N VAL A 446 0.79 7.07 5.01
CA VAL A 446 -0.34 7.26 5.93
C VAL A 446 -0.06 6.68 7.32
N THR A 447 0.81 5.68 7.44
CA THR A 447 1.12 5.04 8.74
C THR A 447 2.41 5.54 9.39
N GLY A 448 3.25 6.29 8.66
CA GLY A 448 4.57 6.72 9.12
C GLY A 448 5.60 5.60 9.23
N MET A 449 5.30 4.42 8.68
CA MET A 449 6.22 3.29 8.69
C MET A 449 7.41 3.54 7.76
N GLN A 450 8.57 2.97 8.13
CA GLN A 450 9.84 3.21 7.42
C GLN A 450 10.26 2.07 6.50
N ASN A 451 9.53 0.95 6.51
CA ASN A 451 9.86 -0.21 5.69
C ASN A 451 8.60 -0.81 5.08
N ILE A 452 8.59 -0.91 3.77
CA ILE A 452 7.45 -1.39 2.98
C ILE A 452 7.01 -2.83 3.36
N ARG A 453 7.92 -3.65 3.91
CA ARG A 453 7.62 -5.00 4.40
C ARG A 453 6.68 -5.01 5.61
N ASP A 454 6.50 -3.85 6.26
CA ASP A 454 5.66 -3.72 7.45
C ASP A 454 4.23 -3.24 7.13
N VAL A 455 3.94 -2.89 5.88
CA VAL A 455 2.63 -2.39 5.47
C VAL A 455 1.85 -3.37 4.56
N ILE A 456 2.41 -4.52 4.30
CA ILE A 456 1.78 -5.65 3.61
C ILE A 456 1.73 -6.86 4.55
N PRO A 457 0.67 -7.68 4.54
CA PRO A 457 0.55 -8.83 5.47
C PRO A 457 1.74 -9.79 5.39
N PHE A 458 2.09 -10.24 4.20
CA PHE A 458 3.12 -11.24 3.92
C PHE A 458 4.02 -10.74 2.78
N PRO A 459 5.14 -10.06 3.09
CA PRO A 459 6.00 -9.46 2.07
C PRO A 459 6.73 -10.52 1.24
N ARG A 460 6.86 -10.24 -0.07
CA ARG A 460 7.71 -10.99 -1.00
C ARG A 460 8.92 -10.14 -1.36
N THR A 461 10.11 -10.65 -1.08
CA THR A 461 11.38 -9.96 -1.36
C THR A 461 12.44 -10.97 -1.79
N PRO A 462 13.58 -10.54 -2.37
CA PRO A 462 14.66 -11.47 -2.70
C PRO A 462 14.99 -12.39 -1.52
N LYS A 463 15.05 -13.70 -1.78
CA LYS A 463 15.32 -14.78 -0.81
C LYS A 463 14.31 -14.93 0.33
N SER A 464 13.09 -14.35 0.19
CA SER A 464 12.04 -14.45 1.20
C SER A 464 10.67 -14.62 0.56
N ALA A 465 10.09 -15.80 0.72
CA ALA A 465 8.74 -16.17 0.28
C ALA A 465 8.02 -17.04 1.31
N GLU A 466 8.45 -16.99 2.58
CA GLU A 466 7.82 -17.69 3.69
C GLU A 466 6.43 -17.13 3.98
N PHE A 467 5.54 -17.99 4.44
CA PHE A 467 4.09 -17.76 4.71
C PHE A 467 3.27 -17.69 3.42
#